data_a5b3dcac3ceb1cc2d97fd51c5208a919
#
_entry.id   a5b3dcac3ceb1cc2d97fd51c5208a919
#
_cell.length_a   1.000
_cell.length_b   1.000
_cell.length_c   1.000
_cell.angle_alpha   90.00
_cell.angle_beta   90.00
_cell.angle_gamma   90.00
#
_symmetry.space_group_name_H-M   'P 1'
#
loop_
_entity.id
_entity.type
_entity.pdbx_description
1 polymer ?
#
loop_
_entity_poly.entity_id
_entity_poly.type
_entity_poly.pdbx_seq_one_letter_code
_entity_poly.pdbx_strand_id
1 'polypeptide(L)'
;MQRSKFTFARLKYNSGDWETDQRMPSNILNSLLEYTTIPLDEEEKVIELGSRELFKYPFCYLSGHKLVQFTQQEAVNFKTYVYNGGFVFVDDCNHDIDGLFARSFETQMSNLFGASALKKIPNNHGIYNSFFKFEKGPPTTSFELNGWGDDLVHDYLKAITVNNRIGVLYSNKDYGCEWDYDFRNKRFLAEDNTKFGVNIILYAMGVNS
;
A
#
# COMPACT_ATOMS: atom_id res chain seq x y z
N MET A 1 4.55 -12.77 -26.66
CA MET A 1 3.90 -11.69 -25.89
C MET A 1 4.94 -11.10 -24.96
N GLN A 2 5.27 -9.83 -25.12
CA GLN A 2 6.13 -9.13 -24.16
C GLN A 2 5.31 -8.97 -22.87
N ARG A 3 5.74 -9.60 -21.77
CA ARG A 3 5.09 -9.41 -20.47
C ARG A 3 5.22 -7.93 -20.11
N SER A 4 4.12 -7.27 -19.77
CA SER A 4 4.17 -5.90 -19.28
C SER A 4 5.04 -5.85 -18.03
N LYS A 5 5.95 -4.89 -17.99
CA LYS A 5 6.77 -4.67 -16.81
C LYS A 5 5.91 -4.16 -15.64
N PHE A 6 6.25 -4.58 -14.43
CA PHE A 6 5.71 -3.95 -13.22
C PHE A 6 6.35 -2.56 -13.07
N THR A 7 5.53 -1.56 -12.77
CA THR A 7 5.96 -0.20 -12.43
C THR A 7 5.43 0.13 -11.05
N PHE A 8 6.29 0.55 -10.14
CA PHE A 8 5.87 1.10 -8.85
C PHE A 8 5.32 2.51 -9.08
N ALA A 9 4.01 2.69 -9.02
CA ALA A 9 3.35 3.96 -9.26
C ALA A 9 2.98 4.63 -7.93
N ARG A 10 3.65 5.74 -7.58
CA ARG A 10 3.34 6.56 -6.41
C ARG A 10 2.30 7.61 -6.76
N LEU A 11 1.22 7.70 -5.99
CA LEU A 11 0.18 8.70 -6.20
C LEU A 11 0.53 10.02 -5.52
N LYS A 12 0.58 11.08 -6.33
CA LYS A 12 0.61 12.46 -5.86
C LYS A 12 -0.82 12.98 -5.80
N TYR A 13 -1.29 13.28 -4.60
CA TYR A 13 -2.59 13.91 -4.38
C TYR A 13 -2.42 15.37 -3.93
N ASN A 14 -3.43 16.19 -4.12
CA ASN A 14 -3.31 17.65 -3.97
C ASN A 14 -3.16 18.13 -2.51
N SER A 15 -3.73 17.39 -1.56
CA SER A 15 -3.57 17.68 -0.13
C SER A 15 -2.41 16.90 0.46
N GLY A 16 -1.95 17.29 1.65
CA GLY A 16 -0.98 16.50 2.42
C GLY A 16 0.44 16.48 1.87
N ASP A 17 1.12 15.39 2.16
CA ASP A 17 2.55 15.17 1.92
C ASP A 17 2.80 13.77 1.34
N TRP A 18 2.41 13.55 0.13
CA TRP A 18 2.51 12.29 -0.60
C TRP A 18 3.96 11.79 -0.80
N GLU A 19 4.96 12.65 -0.66
CA GLU A 19 6.39 12.37 -0.89
C GLU A 19 7.08 11.89 0.39
N THR A 20 6.59 10.80 0.96
CA THR A 20 7.19 10.12 2.12
C THR A 20 8.16 9.04 1.66
N ASP A 21 9.07 8.59 2.54
CA ASP A 21 9.89 7.38 2.35
C ASP A 21 10.57 7.32 0.98
N GLN A 22 11.48 8.26 0.72
CA GLN A 22 12.05 8.50 -0.62
C GLN A 22 12.88 7.32 -1.17
N ARG A 23 13.47 6.48 -0.30
CA ARG A 23 14.25 5.31 -0.71
C ARG A 23 13.41 4.04 -0.80
N MET A 24 12.20 4.06 -0.25
CA MET A 24 11.31 2.90 -0.17
C MET A 24 11.05 2.29 -1.56
N PRO A 25 10.71 3.04 -2.64
CA PRO A 25 10.45 2.42 -3.93
C PRO A 25 11.64 1.66 -4.49
N SER A 26 12.84 2.24 -4.44
CA SER A 26 14.04 1.54 -4.92
C SER A 26 14.36 0.30 -4.10
N ASN A 27 14.17 0.35 -2.79
CA ASN A 27 14.41 -0.78 -1.91
C ASN A 27 13.41 -1.94 -2.17
N ILE A 28 12.13 -1.64 -2.32
CA ILE A 28 11.12 -2.68 -2.60
C ILE A 28 11.27 -3.26 -4.02
N LEU A 29 11.65 -2.43 -5.01
CA LEU A 29 11.95 -2.89 -6.36
C LEU A 29 13.18 -3.82 -6.38
N ASN A 30 14.25 -3.48 -5.65
CA ASN A 30 15.41 -4.37 -5.48
C ASN A 30 15.02 -5.70 -4.82
N SER A 31 14.13 -5.68 -3.85
CA SER A 31 13.64 -6.90 -3.21
C SER A 31 12.81 -7.76 -4.17
N LEU A 32 12.00 -7.14 -5.03
CA LEU A 32 11.29 -7.87 -6.09
C LEU A 32 12.26 -8.55 -7.08
N LEU A 33 13.35 -7.88 -7.45
CA LEU A 33 14.40 -8.46 -8.30
C LEU A 33 15.12 -9.64 -7.63
N GLU A 34 15.31 -9.57 -6.31
CA GLU A 34 15.99 -10.61 -5.55
C GLU A 34 15.11 -11.86 -5.38
N TYR A 35 13.83 -11.67 -5.07
CA TYR A 35 12.92 -12.78 -4.75
C TYR A 35 12.14 -13.31 -5.96
N THR A 36 12.07 -12.57 -7.06
CA THR A 36 11.22 -12.92 -8.20
C THR A 36 11.91 -12.74 -9.54
N THR A 37 11.31 -13.27 -10.59
CA THR A 37 11.75 -13.10 -11.99
C THR A 37 10.80 -12.22 -12.79
N ILE A 38 9.95 -11.44 -12.14
CA ILE A 38 9.03 -10.56 -12.84
C ILE A 38 9.80 -9.42 -13.53
N PRO A 39 9.46 -9.07 -14.76
CA PRO A 39 10.04 -7.89 -15.38
C PRO A 39 9.51 -6.64 -14.70
N LEU A 40 10.38 -5.70 -14.33
CA LEU A 40 9.99 -4.46 -13.67
C LEU A 40 10.78 -3.26 -14.23
N ASP A 41 10.25 -2.07 -14.00
CA ASP A 41 10.98 -0.82 -14.17
C ASP A 41 11.82 -0.56 -12.92
N GLU A 42 13.04 -0.07 -13.12
CA GLU A 42 14.01 0.11 -12.01
C GLU A 42 13.71 1.33 -11.14
N GLU A 43 12.88 2.25 -11.65
CA GLU A 43 12.50 3.49 -10.97
C GLU A 43 10.99 3.58 -10.77
N GLU A 44 10.59 4.25 -9.69
CA GLU A 44 9.19 4.59 -9.47
C GLU A 44 8.68 5.60 -10.51
N LYS A 45 7.35 5.62 -10.65
CA LYS A 45 6.64 6.63 -11.43
C LYS A 45 5.73 7.43 -10.51
N VAL A 46 5.92 8.73 -10.43
CA VAL A 46 4.99 9.62 -9.71
C VAL A 46 3.86 10.00 -10.63
N ILE A 47 2.63 9.74 -10.20
CA ILE A 47 1.40 9.94 -10.96
C ILE A 47 0.48 10.89 -10.19
N GLU A 48 0.06 11.97 -10.80
CA GLU A 48 -0.96 12.83 -10.22
C GLU A 48 -2.31 12.10 -10.17
N LEU A 49 -2.93 12.03 -9.00
CA LEU A 49 -4.21 11.34 -8.79
C LEU A 49 -5.33 11.96 -9.64
N GLY A 50 -5.26 13.27 -9.91
CA GLY A 50 -6.15 13.97 -10.82
C GLY A 50 -5.96 13.65 -12.31
N SER A 51 -4.84 13.01 -12.69
CA SER A 51 -4.52 12.65 -14.06
C SER A 51 -5.15 11.32 -14.47
N ARG A 52 -5.50 11.19 -15.75
CA ARG A 52 -5.94 9.89 -16.32
C ARG A 52 -4.79 8.91 -16.50
N GLU A 53 -3.55 9.33 -16.28
CA GLU A 53 -2.38 8.48 -16.40
C GLU A 53 -2.41 7.30 -15.41
N LEU A 54 -3.03 7.48 -14.23
CA LEU A 54 -3.15 6.41 -13.24
C LEU A 54 -3.80 5.13 -13.77
N PHE A 55 -4.69 5.22 -14.75
CA PHE A 55 -5.37 4.06 -15.35
C PHE A 55 -4.44 3.13 -16.17
N LYS A 56 -3.20 3.53 -16.39
CA LYS A 56 -2.19 2.70 -17.08
C LYS A 56 -1.51 1.72 -16.12
N TYR A 57 -1.60 1.92 -14.82
CA TYR A 57 -0.86 1.18 -13.81
C TYR A 57 -1.81 0.29 -12.99
N PRO A 58 -1.58 -1.03 -12.91
CA PRO A 58 -2.45 -1.93 -12.15
C PRO A 58 -2.26 -1.80 -10.63
N PHE A 59 -1.11 -1.27 -10.19
CA PHE A 59 -0.74 -1.03 -8.81
C PHE A 59 -0.38 0.43 -8.59
N CYS A 60 -0.91 1.01 -7.53
CA CYS A 60 -0.54 2.33 -7.06
C CYS A 60 -0.28 2.33 -5.55
N TYR A 61 0.62 3.21 -5.11
CA TYR A 61 0.94 3.45 -3.70
C TYR A 61 0.55 4.87 -3.30
N LEU A 62 -0.06 5.01 -2.13
CA LEU A 62 -0.45 6.30 -1.55
C LEU A 62 -0.04 6.32 -0.08
N SER A 63 0.65 7.36 0.36
CA SER A 63 1.05 7.52 1.76
C SER A 63 1.06 8.98 2.18
N GLY A 64 1.25 9.23 3.46
CA GLY A 64 1.38 10.58 4.02
C GLY A 64 1.25 10.62 5.53
N HIS A 65 1.49 11.82 6.08
CA HIS A 65 1.33 12.13 7.51
C HIS A 65 0.16 13.10 7.76
N LYS A 66 -0.26 13.82 6.72
CA LYS A 66 -1.16 14.96 6.82
C LYS A 66 -2.56 14.65 6.32
N LEU A 67 -3.40 15.67 6.33
CA LEU A 67 -4.78 15.59 5.86
C LEU A 67 -4.89 15.01 4.45
N VAL A 68 -5.69 13.97 4.29
CA VAL A 68 -6.11 13.46 2.98
C VAL A 68 -7.46 14.10 2.62
N GLN A 69 -7.44 14.95 1.61
CA GLN A 69 -8.64 15.58 1.07
C GLN A 69 -8.54 15.61 -0.45
N PHE A 70 -9.29 14.74 -1.09
CA PHE A 70 -9.30 14.67 -2.55
C PHE A 70 -10.08 15.81 -3.16
N THR A 71 -9.55 16.41 -4.22
CA THR A 71 -10.32 17.25 -5.11
C THR A 71 -11.43 16.43 -5.78
N GLN A 72 -12.41 17.08 -6.38
CA GLN A 72 -13.48 16.37 -7.10
C GLN A 72 -12.93 15.44 -8.19
N GLN A 73 -11.90 15.89 -8.93
CA GLN A 73 -11.31 15.08 -10.00
C GLN A 73 -10.52 13.88 -9.44
N GLU A 74 -9.76 14.07 -8.36
CA GLU A 74 -9.04 12.98 -7.68
C GLU A 74 -10.03 11.95 -7.13
N ALA A 75 -11.11 12.38 -6.50
CA ALA A 75 -12.14 11.51 -5.98
C ALA A 75 -12.80 10.65 -7.09
N VAL A 76 -13.14 11.25 -8.22
CA VAL A 76 -13.71 10.57 -9.39
C VAL A 76 -12.70 9.55 -9.96
N ASN A 77 -11.45 9.97 -10.14
CA ASN A 77 -10.41 9.12 -10.69
C ASN A 77 -10.10 7.94 -9.76
N PHE A 78 -9.92 8.18 -8.46
CA PHE A 78 -9.66 7.15 -7.46
C PHE A 78 -10.77 6.08 -7.46
N LYS A 79 -12.02 6.53 -7.36
CA LYS A 79 -13.18 5.63 -7.38
C LYS A 79 -13.26 4.83 -8.67
N THR A 80 -13.11 5.49 -9.83
CA THR A 80 -13.13 4.83 -11.14
C THR A 80 -12.00 3.82 -11.29
N TYR A 81 -10.80 4.16 -10.84
CA TYR A 81 -9.63 3.30 -10.87
C TYR A 81 -9.88 1.98 -10.09
N VAL A 82 -10.38 2.10 -8.87
CA VAL A 82 -10.71 0.96 -8.01
C VAL A 82 -11.79 0.08 -8.63
N TYR A 83 -12.88 0.67 -9.15
CA TYR A 83 -13.95 -0.08 -9.81
C TYR A 83 -13.51 -0.78 -11.12
N ASN A 84 -12.53 -0.22 -11.82
CA ASN A 84 -11.96 -0.82 -13.03
C ASN A 84 -10.88 -1.89 -12.74
N GLY A 85 -10.70 -2.29 -11.47
CA GLY A 85 -9.80 -3.37 -11.08
C GLY A 85 -8.39 -2.91 -10.73
N GLY A 86 -8.14 -1.61 -10.61
CA GLY A 86 -6.90 -1.08 -10.07
C GLY A 86 -6.73 -1.42 -8.59
N PHE A 87 -5.50 -1.51 -8.14
CA PHE A 87 -5.14 -1.78 -6.75
C PHE A 87 -4.35 -0.61 -6.17
N VAL A 88 -4.81 -0.06 -5.04
CA VAL A 88 -4.10 0.97 -4.29
C VAL A 88 -3.67 0.43 -2.95
N PHE A 89 -2.37 0.40 -2.68
CA PHE A 89 -1.85 0.24 -1.34
C PHE A 89 -1.72 1.60 -0.67
N VAL A 90 -2.41 1.78 0.44
CA VAL A 90 -2.41 3.01 1.23
C VAL A 90 -1.77 2.74 2.57
N ASP A 91 -0.75 3.49 2.93
CA ASP A 91 0.02 3.31 4.15
C ASP A 91 0.11 4.60 4.96
N ASP A 92 -0.28 4.53 6.22
CA ASP A 92 -0.23 5.64 7.16
C ASP A 92 1.16 5.73 7.79
N CYS A 93 1.92 6.75 7.40
CA CYS A 93 3.26 6.98 7.91
C CYS A 93 3.31 7.51 9.37
N ASN A 94 2.18 7.78 10.00
CA ASN A 94 2.14 8.15 11.41
C ASN A 94 1.98 6.95 12.35
N HIS A 95 1.57 5.80 11.84
CA HIS A 95 1.18 4.66 12.67
C HIS A 95 0.21 5.08 13.80
N ASP A 96 -0.84 5.81 13.45
CA ASP A 96 -1.80 6.36 14.40
C ASP A 96 -3.23 6.29 13.85
N ILE A 97 -4.02 5.34 14.35
CA ILE A 97 -5.42 5.14 13.91
C ILE A 97 -6.32 6.33 14.22
N ASP A 98 -5.92 7.17 15.15
CA ASP A 98 -6.61 8.40 15.52
C ASP A 98 -5.96 9.65 14.94
N GLY A 99 -4.88 9.46 14.18
CA GLY A 99 -4.13 10.52 13.52
C GLY A 99 -4.89 11.20 12.38
N LEU A 100 -4.34 12.31 11.94
CA LEU A 100 -4.98 13.15 10.91
C LEU A 100 -5.09 12.41 9.57
N PHE A 101 -4.05 11.68 9.17
CA PHE A 101 -4.05 10.88 7.94
C PHE A 101 -5.14 9.81 8.00
N ALA A 102 -5.11 8.97 9.06
CA ALA A 102 -6.05 7.87 9.24
C ALA A 102 -7.51 8.33 9.18
N ARG A 103 -7.89 9.30 10.02
CA ARG A 103 -9.27 9.80 10.10
C ARG A 103 -9.73 10.43 8.79
N SER A 104 -8.88 11.24 8.16
CA SER A 104 -9.24 11.89 6.91
C SER A 104 -9.33 10.90 5.75
N PHE A 105 -8.41 9.94 5.65
CA PHE A 105 -8.47 8.90 4.63
C PHE A 105 -9.72 8.01 4.80
N GLU A 106 -10.01 7.53 6.00
CA GLU A 106 -11.22 6.74 6.26
C GLU A 106 -12.50 7.51 5.95
N THR A 107 -12.51 8.83 6.22
CA THR A 107 -13.61 9.71 5.83
C THR A 107 -13.76 9.78 4.30
N GLN A 108 -12.65 9.96 3.57
CA GLN A 108 -12.68 9.95 2.10
C GLN A 108 -13.22 8.61 1.56
N MET A 109 -12.76 7.48 2.12
CA MET A 109 -13.23 6.15 1.70
C MET A 109 -14.72 5.96 1.99
N SER A 110 -15.19 6.40 3.14
CA SER A 110 -16.63 6.38 3.49
C SER A 110 -17.47 7.19 2.52
N ASN A 111 -17.01 8.37 2.13
CA ASN A 111 -17.70 9.23 1.16
C ASN A 111 -17.73 8.63 -0.25
N LEU A 112 -16.66 7.95 -0.67
CA LEU A 112 -16.55 7.39 -2.02
C LEU A 112 -17.25 6.04 -2.17
N PHE A 113 -17.14 5.17 -1.18
CA PHE A 113 -17.55 3.76 -1.27
C PHE A 113 -18.64 3.35 -0.29
N GLY A 114 -19.02 4.24 0.63
CA GLY A 114 -19.99 4.00 1.69
C GLY A 114 -19.37 3.76 3.06
N ALA A 115 -20.10 4.07 4.12
CA ALA A 115 -19.62 4.11 5.51
C ALA A 115 -19.01 2.80 6.03
N SER A 116 -19.32 1.66 5.42
CA SER A 116 -18.80 0.35 5.84
C SER A 116 -17.95 -0.32 4.78
N ALA A 117 -17.45 0.42 3.80
CA ALA A 117 -16.69 -0.15 2.69
C ALA A 117 -15.29 -0.62 3.12
N LEU A 118 -14.60 0.16 3.97
CA LEU A 118 -13.28 -0.17 4.49
C LEU A 118 -13.42 -1.11 5.68
N LYS A 119 -13.05 -2.40 5.50
CA LYS A 119 -13.24 -3.47 6.50
C LYS A 119 -11.93 -4.16 6.79
N LYS A 120 -11.78 -4.65 8.03
CA LYS A 120 -10.69 -5.57 8.38
C LYS A 120 -10.76 -6.82 7.49
N ILE A 121 -9.61 -7.22 6.96
CA ILE A 121 -9.48 -8.49 6.23
C ILE A 121 -9.08 -9.61 7.20
N PRO A 122 -9.59 -10.83 7.01
CA PRO A 122 -9.23 -11.94 7.88
C PRO A 122 -7.77 -12.36 7.69
N ASN A 123 -7.11 -12.81 8.76
CA ASN A 123 -5.69 -13.16 8.74
C ASN A 123 -5.34 -14.39 7.85
N ASN A 124 -6.34 -15.13 7.38
CA ASN A 124 -6.18 -16.18 6.39
C ASN A 124 -6.44 -15.72 4.94
N HIS A 125 -6.56 -14.40 4.70
CA HIS A 125 -6.78 -13.87 3.35
C HIS A 125 -5.59 -14.19 2.44
N GLY A 126 -5.86 -14.42 1.14
CA GLY A 126 -4.86 -14.80 0.15
C GLY A 126 -3.65 -13.85 0.02
N ILE A 127 -3.80 -12.57 0.36
CA ILE A 127 -2.70 -11.61 0.33
C ILE A 127 -1.56 -11.98 1.28
N TYR A 128 -1.87 -12.65 2.41
CA TYR A 128 -0.87 -13.12 3.37
C TYR A 128 -0.14 -14.38 2.92
N ASN A 129 -0.56 -14.98 1.80
CA ASN A 129 0.01 -16.21 1.27
C ASN A 129 0.26 -16.16 -0.24
N SER A 130 0.30 -14.97 -0.83
CA SER A 130 0.43 -14.80 -2.28
C SER A 130 1.80 -15.25 -2.83
N PHE A 131 2.85 -15.20 -2.01
CA PHE A 131 4.19 -15.70 -2.33
C PHE A 131 4.89 -16.23 -1.07
N PHE A 132 5.11 -15.38 -0.08
CA PHE A 132 5.57 -15.79 1.25
C PHE A 132 4.38 -16.08 2.16
N LYS A 133 4.56 -16.96 3.16
CA LYS A 133 3.49 -17.34 4.10
C LYS A 133 3.56 -16.52 5.38
N PHE A 134 2.46 -15.84 5.69
CA PHE A 134 2.23 -15.10 6.93
C PHE A 134 0.98 -15.64 7.62
N GLU A 135 1.11 -16.77 8.32
CA GLU A 135 -0.02 -17.51 8.90
C GLU A 135 -0.79 -16.72 9.98
N LYS A 136 -0.14 -15.74 10.58
CA LYS A 136 -0.72 -14.91 11.65
C LYS A 136 -1.31 -13.58 11.14
N GLY A 137 -1.35 -13.37 9.82
CA GLY A 137 -1.75 -12.09 9.23
C GLY A 137 -0.58 -11.15 9.01
N PRO A 138 -0.78 -9.82 9.05
CA PRO A 138 0.24 -8.86 8.67
C PRO A 138 1.43 -8.88 9.65
N PRO A 139 2.69 -8.89 9.17
CA PRO A 139 3.84 -8.84 10.06
C PRO A 139 3.87 -7.54 10.87
N THR A 140 4.39 -7.63 12.09
CA THR A 140 4.61 -6.48 12.98
C THR A 140 5.77 -5.63 12.46
N THR A 141 5.64 -4.31 12.54
CA THR A 141 6.71 -3.38 12.19
C THR A 141 7.56 -2.99 13.40
N SER A 142 8.76 -2.48 13.16
CA SER A 142 9.61 -1.97 14.25
C SER A 142 9.03 -0.70 14.88
N PHE A 143 8.25 0.06 14.13
CA PHE A 143 7.57 1.26 14.60
C PHE A 143 6.49 0.92 15.64
N GLU A 144 5.70 -0.12 15.41
CA GLU A 144 4.73 -0.63 16.38
C GLU A 144 5.38 -1.06 17.71
N LEU A 145 6.59 -1.62 17.65
CA LEU A 145 7.30 -2.08 18.85
C LEU A 145 8.05 -0.98 19.60
N ASN A 146 8.29 0.16 18.97
CA ASN A 146 9.02 1.28 19.55
C ASN A 146 8.11 2.32 20.21
N GLY A 147 6.79 2.06 20.30
CA GLY A 147 5.82 2.99 20.86
C GLY A 147 5.66 4.26 20.02
N TRP A 148 5.80 4.16 18.70
CA TRP A 148 5.56 5.25 17.78
C TRP A 148 4.06 5.37 17.47
N GLY A 149 3.60 6.57 17.18
CA GLY A 149 2.21 6.80 16.79
C GLY A 149 1.23 6.54 17.95
N ASP A 150 0.31 5.59 17.78
CA ASP A 150 -0.70 5.23 18.78
C ASP A 150 -0.22 4.22 19.84
N ASP A 151 1.05 3.81 19.79
CA ASP A 151 1.67 2.86 20.74
C ASP A 151 0.97 1.49 20.77
N LEU A 152 0.36 1.07 19.66
CA LEU A 152 -0.37 -0.19 19.55
C LEU A 152 0.26 -1.10 18.49
N VAL A 153 0.10 -2.41 18.66
CA VAL A 153 0.40 -3.40 17.61
C VAL A 153 -0.90 -3.80 16.92
N HIS A 154 -1.00 -3.50 15.62
CA HIS A 154 -2.17 -3.83 14.82
C HIS A 154 -1.98 -5.19 14.13
N ASP A 155 -2.78 -6.17 14.50
CA ASP A 155 -2.78 -7.53 13.92
C ASP A 155 -3.67 -7.66 12.68
N TYR A 156 -4.03 -6.56 12.04
CA TYR A 156 -4.93 -6.52 10.89
C TYR A 156 -4.56 -5.43 9.89
N LEU A 157 -5.04 -5.62 8.66
CA LEU A 157 -5.18 -4.56 7.67
C LEU A 157 -6.66 -4.36 7.34
N LYS A 158 -6.99 -3.20 6.75
CA LYS A 158 -8.33 -2.93 6.23
C LYS A 158 -8.30 -2.93 4.70
N ALA A 159 -9.41 -3.28 4.08
CA ALA A 159 -9.52 -3.24 2.63
C ALA A 159 -10.92 -2.82 2.15
N ILE A 160 -10.97 -2.25 0.95
CA ILE A 160 -12.17 -2.13 0.14
C ILE A 160 -12.09 -3.20 -0.95
N THR A 161 -13.08 -4.08 -0.98
CA THR A 161 -13.17 -5.17 -1.94
C THR A 161 -14.21 -4.84 -3.01
N VAL A 162 -13.82 -4.97 -4.26
CA VAL A 162 -14.68 -4.81 -5.45
C VAL A 162 -14.57 -6.07 -6.29
N ASN A 163 -15.71 -6.68 -6.67
CA ASN A 163 -15.74 -7.91 -7.48
C ASN A 163 -14.83 -9.03 -6.92
N ASN A 164 -14.88 -9.25 -5.60
CA ASN A 164 -14.07 -10.23 -4.87
C ASN A 164 -12.54 -10.01 -4.94
N ARG A 165 -12.09 -8.83 -5.28
CA ARG A 165 -10.68 -8.43 -5.27
C ARG A 165 -10.49 -7.20 -4.39
N ILE A 166 -9.36 -7.12 -3.71
CA ILE A 166 -8.97 -5.90 -3.01
C ILE A 166 -8.68 -4.82 -4.08
N GLY A 167 -9.41 -3.71 -3.99
CA GLY A 167 -9.13 -2.50 -4.78
C GLY A 167 -8.38 -1.44 -3.97
N VAL A 168 -8.61 -1.40 -2.64
CA VAL A 168 -7.84 -0.57 -1.71
C VAL A 168 -7.38 -1.46 -0.56
N LEU A 169 -6.09 -1.52 -0.32
CA LEU A 169 -5.50 -2.10 0.89
C LEU A 169 -4.99 -0.96 1.76
N TYR A 170 -5.42 -0.92 3.01
CA TYR A 170 -5.06 0.15 3.95
C TYR A 170 -4.33 -0.40 5.17
N SER A 171 -3.20 0.22 5.50
CA SER A 171 -2.33 -0.09 6.62
C SER A 171 -2.15 1.12 7.54
N ASN A 172 -2.22 0.90 8.84
CA ASN A 172 -1.75 1.84 9.87
C ASN A 172 -0.41 1.38 10.47
N LYS A 173 0.37 0.57 9.76
CA LYS A 173 1.55 -0.09 10.34
C LYS A 173 2.87 0.58 9.95
N ASP A 174 2.80 1.60 9.08
CA ASP A 174 3.97 2.33 8.58
C ASP A 174 4.99 1.40 7.87
N TYR A 175 4.49 0.60 6.93
CA TYR A 175 5.35 -0.27 6.11
C TYR A 175 6.28 0.53 5.20
N GLY A 176 5.87 1.73 4.76
CA GLY A 176 6.70 2.60 3.94
C GLY A 176 8.02 2.91 4.62
N CYS A 177 7.99 3.29 5.88
CA CYS A 177 9.18 3.53 6.69
C CYS A 177 10.03 2.26 6.88
N GLU A 178 9.41 1.09 7.07
CA GLU A 178 10.15 -0.18 7.13
C GLU A 178 10.88 -0.47 5.82
N TRP A 179 10.24 -0.22 4.67
CA TRP A 179 10.84 -0.44 3.35
C TRP A 179 11.83 0.67 2.95
N ASP A 180 11.78 1.84 3.57
CA ASP A 180 12.75 2.92 3.35
C ASP A 180 14.14 2.57 3.91
N TYR A 181 14.22 1.61 4.82
CA TYR A 181 15.47 1.02 5.27
C TYR A 181 15.84 -0.17 4.40
N ASP A 182 17.06 -0.17 3.89
CA ASP A 182 17.61 -1.32 3.16
C ASP A 182 17.55 -2.56 4.09
N PHE A 183 16.82 -3.60 3.68
CA PHE A 183 16.73 -4.88 4.40
C PHE A 183 18.11 -5.47 4.70
N ARG A 184 19.13 -5.15 3.92
CA ARG A 184 20.53 -5.54 4.14
C ARG A 184 21.11 -4.96 5.41
N ASN A 185 20.59 -3.86 5.91
CA ASN A 185 20.96 -3.28 7.20
C ASN A 185 20.44 -4.09 8.39
N LYS A 186 19.74 -5.21 8.14
CA LYS A 186 19.28 -6.19 9.12
C LYS A 186 18.62 -5.56 10.35
N ARG A 187 17.74 -4.59 10.14
CA ARG A 187 16.86 -4.15 11.21
C ARG A 187 15.99 -5.33 11.62
N PHE A 188 15.75 -5.41 12.91
CA PHE A 188 14.80 -6.33 13.48
C PHE A 188 13.45 -6.19 12.76
N LEU A 189 12.90 -7.27 12.23
CA LEU A 189 11.66 -7.36 11.44
C LEU A 189 11.71 -6.85 9.98
N ALA A 190 12.77 -6.19 9.54
CA ALA A 190 12.84 -5.65 8.17
C ALA A 190 12.67 -6.73 7.08
N GLU A 191 13.17 -7.94 7.30
CA GLU A 191 13.06 -9.04 6.34
C GLU A 191 11.61 -9.47 6.14
N ASP A 192 10.84 -9.67 7.21
CA ASP A 192 9.44 -10.08 7.12
C ASP A 192 8.58 -8.97 6.51
N ASN A 193 8.83 -7.71 6.90
CA ASN A 193 8.12 -6.57 6.34
C ASN A 193 8.40 -6.39 4.84
N THR A 194 9.65 -6.57 4.41
CA THR A 194 10.02 -6.56 2.99
C THR A 194 9.36 -7.70 2.20
N LYS A 195 9.40 -8.93 2.72
CA LYS A 195 8.70 -10.09 2.13
C LYS A 195 7.19 -9.84 2.02
N PHE A 196 6.60 -9.16 2.99
CA PHE A 196 5.19 -8.82 2.92
C PHE A 196 4.91 -7.77 1.83
N GLY A 197 5.81 -6.81 1.61
CA GLY A 197 5.73 -5.89 0.47
C GLY A 197 5.72 -6.63 -0.88
N VAL A 198 6.56 -7.65 -1.03
CA VAL A 198 6.54 -8.55 -2.20
C VAL A 198 5.18 -9.23 -2.35
N ASN A 199 4.60 -9.75 -1.26
CA ASN A 199 3.27 -10.35 -1.27
C ASN A 199 2.19 -9.38 -1.77
N ILE A 200 2.18 -8.15 -1.27
CA ILE A 200 1.21 -7.11 -1.66
C ILE A 200 1.29 -6.86 -3.16
N ILE A 201 2.49 -6.69 -3.69
CA ILE A 201 2.71 -6.40 -5.12
C ILE A 201 2.30 -7.59 -6.00
N LEU A 202 2.71 -8.81 -5.65
CA LEU A 202 2.35 -10.00 -6.42
C LEU A 202 0.85 -10.28 -6.38
N TYR A 203 0.20 -10.06 -5.24
CA TYR A 203 -1.25 -10.14 -5.13
C TYR A 203 -1.95 -9.13 -6.07
N ALA A 204 -1.48 -7.88 -6.08
CA ALA A 204 -2.03 -6.84 -6.95
C ALA A 204 -1.89 -7.18 -8.43
N MET A 205 -0.78 -7.80 -8.82
CA MET A 205 -0.53 -8.25 -10.19
C MET A 205 -1.34 -9.51 -10.58
N GLY A 206 -2.05 -10.15 -9.64
CA GLY A 206 -2.78 -11.38 -9.90
C GLY A 206 -1.86 -12.59 -10.16
N VAL A 207 -0.62 -12.53 -9.70
CA VAL A 207 0.30 -13.67 -9.71
C VAL A 207 -0.12 -14.57 -8.55
N ASN A 208 -0.95 -15.56 -8.84
CA ASN A 208 -1.30 -16.60 -7.86
C ASN A 208 -0.18 -17.65 -7.84
N SER A 209 0.29 -17.93 -6.64
CA SER A 209 1.15 -19.09 -6.36
C SER A 209 0.40 -20.39 -6.54
#